data_cd0d559c15faaa42406b67e230f4c553
#
_entry.id   cd0d559c15faaa42406b67e230f4c553
#
_cell.length_a   1.000
_cell.length_b   1.000
_cell.length_c   1.000
_cell.angle_alpha   90.00
_cell.angle_beta   90.00
_cell.angle_gamma   90.00
#
_symmetry.space_group_name_H-M   'P 1'
#
loop_
_entity.id
_entity.type
_entity.pdbx_description
1 polymer ?
#
loop_
_entity_poly.entity_id
_entity_poly.type
_entity_poly.pdbx_seq_one_letter_code
_entity_poly.pdbx_strand_id
1 'polypeptide(L)'
;RMEPIIKTFPETKFIGMNSQFSYSNYRIGELWGNFMPRRNEIKNTLGTELFNIQINPDNFDFNPQTEFIKWAVVSVTDFDFLPEGMQSLIVEEGLYAVFIYKGDQSGIAAFFNSIYTEWLPNSDYELENRPQFEILGEKYKNNSPDSEEEIWIPIKKK
;
A
#
# COMPACT_ATOMS: atom_id res chain seq x y z
N ARG A 1 -3.36 19.03 11.13
CA ARG A 1 -2.30 18.34 11.83
C ARG A 1 -2.49 16.82 11.76
N MET A 2 -1.41 16.10 11.49
CA MET A 2 -1.47 14.65 11.33
C MET A 2 -1.48 13.94 12.68
N GLU A 3 -2.43 13.02 12.82
CA GLU A 3 -2.57 12.22 14.05
C GLU A 3 -2.81 10.76 13.65
N PRO A 4 -1.74 10.02 13.37
CA PRO A 4 -1.91 8.62 13.01
C PRO A 4 -2.31 7.77 14.21
N ILE A 5 -2.90 6.64 13.93
CA ILE A 5 -3.11 5.59 14.92
C ILE A 5 -1.97 4.59 14.78
N ILE A 6 -1.37 4.20 15.90
CA ILE A 6 -0.31 3.19 15.89
C ILE A 6 -0.97 1.83 16.07
N LYS A 7 -0.77 0.93 15.11
CA LYS A 7 -1.41 -0.39 15.10
C LYS A 7 -0.44 -1.47 14.69
N THR A 8 -0.71 -2.67 15.16
CA THR A 8 -0.05 -3.87 14.64
C THR A 8 -0.91 -4.43 13.51
N PHE A 9 -0.30 -4.62 12.32
CA PHE A 9 -0.96 -5.29 11.21
C PHE A 9 -0.72 -6.79 11.37
N PRO A 10 -1.77 -7.62 11.35
CA PRO A 10 -1.55 -9.07 11.47
C PRO A 10 -0.96 -9.64 10.19
N GLU A 11 -0.23 -10.74 10.31
CA GLU A 11 0.25 -11.46 9.11
C GLU A 11 -0.93 -11.73 8.19
N THR A 12 -0.79 -11.39 6.92
CA THR A 12 -1.90 -11.46 5.97
C THR A 12 -1.42 -12.02 4.63
N LYS A 13 -2.25 -12.90 4.06
CA LYS A 13 -2.02 -13.48 2.75
C LYS A 13 -2.77 -12.66 1.70
N PHE A 14 -2.09 -12.42 0.57
CA PHE A 14 -2.65 -11.65 -0.54
C PHE A 14 -2.44 -12.39 -1.85
N ILE A 15 -3.33 -12.14 -2.80
CA ILE A 15 -3.18 -12.59 -4.19
C ILE A 15 -3.48 -11.41 -5.10
N GLY A 16 -2.68 -11.27 -6.15
CA GLY A 16 -2.93 -10.28 -7.19
C GLY A 16 -1.78 -10.17 -8.16
N MET A 17 -1.55 -8.97 -8.63
CA MET A 17 -0.53 -8.69 -9.66
C MET A 17 0.48 -7.71 -9.14
N ASN A 18 1.70 -7.78 -9.68
CA ASN A 18 2.74 -6.83 -9.32
C ASN A 18 3.47 -6.34 -10.57
N SER A 19 4.16 -5.23 -10.42
CA SER A 19 5.04 -4.68 -11.44
C SER A 19 6.15 -3.89 -10.78
N GLN A 20 7.25 -3.73 -11.50
CA GLN A 20 8.40 -2.97 -11.05
C GLN A 20 8.31 -1.56 -11.63
N PHE A 21 8.43 -0.56 -10.75
CA PHE A 21 8.35 0.85 -11.13
C PHE A 21 9.46 1.63 -10.44
N SER A 22 9.65 2.88 -10.88
CA SER A 22 10.38 3.90 -10.13
C SER A 22 9.52 5.15 -10.13
N TYR A 23 9.86 6.15 -9.31
CA TYR A 23 9.07 7.38 -9.33
C TYR A 23 9.19 8.13 -10.66
N SER A 24 10.32 7.98 -11.36
CA SER A 24 10.49 8.57 -12.69
C SER A 24 9.83 7.76 -13.81
N ASN A 25 9.41 6.53 -13.51
CA ASN A 25 8.70 5.66 -14.44
C ASN A 25 7.58 4.94 -13.68
N TYR A 26 6.58 5.75 -13.29
CA TYR A 26 5.51 5.32 -12.40
C TYR A 26 4.22 5.12 -13.21
N ARG A 27 3.92 3.86 -13.53
CA ARG A 27 2.77 3.52 -14.36
C ARG A 27 1.76 2.68 -13.58
N ILE A 28 1.42 3.17 -12.39
CA ILE A 28 0.53 2.46 -11.46
C ILE A 28 -0.86 2.19 -12.08
N GLY A 29 -1.32 3.08 -12.96
CA GLY A 29 -2.59 2.92 -13.64
C GLY A 29 -2.63 1.70 -14.54
N GLU A 30 -1.48 1.30 -15.12
CA GLU A 30 -1.41 0.09 -15.96
C GLU A 30 -1.60 -1.16 -15.08
N LEU A 31 -0.95 -1.18 -13.91
CA LEU A 31 -1.08 -2.31 -12.99
C LEU A 31 -2.54 -2.48 -12.56
N TRP A 32 -3.17 -1.43 -12.09
CA TRP A 32 -4.56 -1.49 -11.63
C TRP A 32 -5.53 -1.75 -12.79
N GLY A 33 -5.23 -1.21 -13.99
CA GLY A 33 -6.02 -1.46 -15.19
C GLY A 33 -6.00 -2.93 -15.61
N ASN A 34 -4.89 -3.62 -15.36
CA ASN A 34 -4.78 -5.05 -15.66
C ASN A 34 -5.42 -5.90 -14.56
N PHE A 35 -5.33 -5.48 -13.32
CA PHE A 35 -5.82 -6.26 -12.18
C PHE A 35 -7.34 -6.19 -12.01
N MET A 36 -7.91 -4.99 -12.07
CA MET A 36 -9.32 -4.78 -11.72
C MET A 36 -10.31 -5.66 -12.51
N PRO A 37 -10.15 -5.82 -13.84
CA PRO A 37 -11.08 -6.68 -14.60
C PRO A 37 -11.02 -8.15 -14.19
N ARG A 38 -9.93 -8.56 -13.55
CA ARG A 38 -9.70 -9.95 -13.19
C ARG A 38 -9.83 -10.25 -11.71
N ARG A 39 -10.09 -9.23 -10.87
CA ARG A 39 -10.07 -9.43 -9.41
C ARG A 39 -11.06 -10.49 -8.93
N ASN A 40 -12.18 -10.65 -9.63
CA ASN A 40 -13.20 -11.62 -9.24
C ASN A 40 -12.82 -13.07 -9.56
N GLU A 41 -11.69 -13.30 -10.23
CA GLU A 41 -11.15 -14.66 -10.41
C GLU A 41 -10.56 -15.18 -9.09
N ILE A 42 -10.23 -14.30 -8.17
CA ILE A 42 -9.64 -14.69 -6.88
C ILE A 42 -10.75 -15.24 -5.97
N LYS A 43 -10.48 -16.43 -5.41
CA LYS A 43 -11.39 -17.10 -4.49
C LYS A 43 -10.96 -16.87 -3.05
N ASN A 44 -11.88 -17.10 -2.12
CA ASN A 44 -11.58 -17.06 -0.68
C ASN A 44 -11.06 -15.70 -0.21
N THR A 45 -11.61 -14.61 -0.75
CA THR A 45 -11.26 -13.27 -0.30
C THR A 45 -11.78 -13.03 1.12
N LEU A 46 -11.00 -12.25 1.91
CA LEU A 46 -11.36 -11.93 3.29
C LEU A 46 -12.28 -10.71 3.40
N GLY A 47 -12.40 -9.93 2.37
CA GLY A 47 -13.23 -8.74 2.38
C GLY A 47 -13.28 -8.17 0.99
N THR A 48 -13.72 -6.92 0.89
CA THR A 48 -13.86 -6.25 -0.40
C THR A 48 -12.79 -5.19 -0.64
N GLU A 49 -11.95 -4.91 0.36
CA GLU A 49 -10.90 -3.88 0.23
C GLU A 49 -9.86 -4.29 -0.79
N LEU A 50 -9.34 -3.28 -1.48
CA LEU A 50 -8.20 -3.41 -2.37
C LEU A 50 -6.97 -2.90 -1.64
N PHE A 51 -5.83 -3.54 -1.86
CA PHE A 51 -4.57 -3.13 -1.23
C PHE A 51 -3.57 -2.75 -2.33
N ASN A 52 -2.97 -1.59 -2.16
CA ASN A 52 -1.92 -1.08 -3.02
C ASN A 52 -0.62 -1.13 -2.22
N ILE A 53 0.19 -2.16 -2.45
CA ILE A 53 1.35 -2.44 -1.59
C ILE A 53 2.63 -2.06 -2.32
N GLN A 54 3.55 -1.39 -1.62
CA GLN A 54 4.86 -1.06 -2.15
C GLN A 54 5.94 -1.74 -1.32
N ILE A 55 6.83 -2.45 -2.02
CA ILE A 55 7.98 -3.10 -1.41
C ILE A 55 9.23 -2.46 -1.98
N ASN A 56 9.97 -1.77 -1.11
CA ASN A 56 11.19 -1.08 -1.48
C ASN A 56 12.39 -2.00 -1.34
N PRO A 57 13.45 -1.80 -2.16
CA PRO A 57 14.69 -2.53 -1.95
C PRO A 57 15.36 -2.10 -0.63
N ASP A 58 16.30 -2.91 -0.16
CA ASP A 58 17.08 -2.55 1.01
C ASP A 58 17.83 -1.23 0.77
N ASN A 59 17.91 -0.42 1.82
CA ASN A 59 18.58 0.90 1.78
C ASN A 59 17.96 1.83 0.74
N PHE A 60 16.65 1.77 0.60
CA PHE A 60 15.93 2.62 -0.35
C PHE A 60 16.14 4.10 0.02
N ASP A 61 16.63 4.88 -0.94
CA ASP A 61 17.02 6.27 -0.73
C ASP A 61 16.02 7.28 -1.31
N PHE A 62 14.87 6.80 -1.79
CA PHE A 62 13.83 7.63 -2.43
C PHE A 62 14.31 8.33 -3.70
N ASN A 63 15.43 7.89 -4.27
CA ASN A 63 15.89 8.39 -5.56
C ASN A 63 14.84 8.06 -6.63
N PRO A 64 14.45 9.04 -7.47
CA PRO A 64 13.42 8.80 -8.48
C PRO A 64 13.75 7.70 -9.48
N GLN A 65 15.02 7.35 -9.63
CA GLN A 65 15.46 6.29 -10.55
C GLN A 65 15.46 4.90 -9.91
N THR A 66 15.41 4.81 -8.59
CA THR A 66 15.51 3.53 -7.90
C THR A 66 14.19 2.78 -8.00
N GLU A 67 14.27 1.51 -8.42
CA GLU A 67 13.09 0.69 -8.65
C GLU A 67 12.58 0.05 -7.36
N PHE A 68 11.26 -0.12 -7.31
CA PHE A 68 10.56 -0.82 -6.25
C PHE A 68 9.42 -1.65 -6.88
N ILE A 69 8.81 -2.51 -6.08
CA ILE A 69 7.72 -3.36 -6.57
C ILE A 69 6.39 -2.85 -6.02
N LYS A 70 5.39 -2.71 -6.90
CA LYS A 70 4.02 -2.38 -6.51
C LYS A 70 3.13 -3.59 -6.74
N TRP A 71 2.24 -3.83 -5.79
CA TRP A 71 1.26 -4.90 -5.85
C TRP A 71 -0.16 -4.35 -5.82
N ALA A 72 -1.00 -4.84 -6.72
CA ALA A 72 -2.45 -4.62 -6.69
C ALA A 72 -3.07 -5.95 -6.25
N VAL A 73 -3.62 -6.01 -5.04
CA VAL A 73 -3.99 -7.29 -4.42
C VAL A 73 -5.26 -7.18 -3.59
N VAL A 74 -5.80 -8.35 -3.26
CA VAL A 74 -6.84 -8.53 -2.26
C VAL A 74 -6.35 -9.54 -1.22
N SER A 75 -6.83 -9.40 0.02
CA SER A 75 -6.50 -10.37 1.07
C SER A 75 -7.32 -11.65 0.92
N VAL A 76 -6.69 -12.78 1.22
CA VAL A 76 -7.29 -14.10 1.07
C VAL A 76 -7.06 -14.95 2.31
N THR A 77 -7.88 -15.98 2.49
CA THR A 77 -7.71 -16.93 3.60
C THR A 77 -6.60 -17.95 3.34
N ASP A 78 -6.37 -18.29 2.08
CA ASP A 78 -5.43 -19.35 1.69
C ASP A 78 -4.95 -19.14 0.26
N PHE A 79 -3.99 -19.96 -0.17
CA PHE A 79 -3.42 -19.94 -1.51
C PHE A 79 -3.82 -21.18 -2.34
N ASP A 80 -4.93 -21.81 -2.00
CA ASP A 80 -5.33 -23.05 -2.65
C ASP A 80 -5.63 -22.88 -4.13
N PHE A 81 -6.08 -21.68 -4.53
CA PHE A 81 -6.32 -21.36 -5.94
C PHE A 81 -5.59 -20.06 -6.30
N LEU A 82 -4.73 -20.15 -7.30
CA LEU A 82 -3.99 -18.99 -7.81
C LEU A 82 -4.37 -18.80 -9.28
N PRO A 83 -5.09 -17.72 -9.62
CA PRO A 83 -5.43 -17.46 -11.02
C PRO A 83 -4.18 -17.31 -11.88
N GLU A 84 -4.30 -17.70 -13.15
CA GLU A 84 -3.17 -17.63 -14.08
C GLU A 84 -2.65 -16.19 -14.20
N GLY A 85 -1.34 -16.03 -14.13
CA GLY A 85 -0.69 -14.72 -14.22
C GLY A 85 -0.73 -13.90 -12.94
N MET A 86 -1.36 -14.42 -11.89
CA MET A 86 -1.33 -13.78 -10.57
C MET A 86 -0.30 -14.43 -9.67
N GLN A 87 0.07 -13.75 -8.60
CA GLN A 87 1.06 -14.20 -7.64
C GLN A 87 0.55 -14.01 -6.22
N SER A 88 1.13 -14.80 -5.31
CA SER A 88 0.82 -14.72 -3.89
C SER A 88 1.84 -13.85 -3.18
N LEU A 89 1.41 -13.25 -2.07
CA LEU A 89 2.27 -12.42 -1.24
C LEU A 89 1.83 -12.58 0.21
N ILE A 90 2.80 -12.70 1.11
CA ILE A 90 2.54 -12.63 2.55
C ILE A 90 3.17 -11.35 3.07
N VAL A 91 2.35 -10.54 3.76
CA VAL A 91 2.87 -9.42 4.55
C VAL A 91 2.92 -9.88 5.99
N GLU A 92 4.12 -9.84 6.56
CA GLU A 92 4.35 -10.29 7.93
C GLU A 92 3.69 -9.36 8.94
N GLU A 93 3.43 -9.87 10.13
CA GLU A 93 2.94 -9.04 11.24
C GLU A 93 3.96 -7.95 11.56
N GLY A 94 3.46 -6.75 11.84
CA GLY A 94 4.37 -5.67 12.21
C GLY A 94 3.66 -4.39 12.62
N LEU A 95 4.44 -3.47 13.17
CA LEU A 95 3.94 -2.19 13.68
C LEU A 95 3.85 -1.16 12.57
N TYR A 96 2.74 -0.44 12.52
CA TYR A 96 2.45 0.56 11.51
C TYR A 96 1.88 1.82 12.10
N ALA A 97 2.17 2.94 11.48
CA ALA A 97 1.43 4.19 11.69
C ALA A 97 0.38 4.30 10.59
N VAL A 98 -0.87 4.45 10.99
CA VAL A 98 -2.01 4.44 10.06
C VAL A 98 -2.59 5.83 9.96
N PHE A 99 -2.54 6.39 8.75
CA PHE A 99 -3.05 7.72 8.44
C PHE A 99 -4.30 7.60 7.57
N ILE A 100 -5.22 8.52 7.73
CA ILE A 100 -6.38 8.62 6.83
C ILE A 100 -6.10 9.78 5.87
N TYR A 101 -6.07 9.46 4.57
CA TYR A 101 -5.99 10.49 3.54
C TYR A 101 -7.38 10.75 2.98
N LYS A 102 -7.81 12.00 3.04
CA LYS A 102 -9.09 12.41 2.46
C LYS A 102 -8.83 13.39 1.31
N GLY A 103 -9.28 13.03 0.13
CA GLY A 103 -9.10 13.84 -1.06
C GLY A 103 -8.89 13.01 -2.31
N ASP A 104 -8.72 13.67 -3.43
CA ASP A 104 -8.43 13.03 -4.71
C ASP A 104 -6.92 12.72 -4.81
N GLN A 105 -6.53 12.10 -5.92
CA GLN A 105 -5.15 11.67 -6.11
C GLN A 105 -4.16 12.83 -6.31
N SER A 106 -4.65 14.04 -6.60
CA SER A 106 -3.75 15.16 -6.81
C SER A 106 -3.02 15.60 -5.53
N GLY A 107 -3.58 15.31 -4.36
CA GLY A 107 -2.97 15.68 -3.07
C GLY A 107 -2.18 14.58 -2.40
N ILE A 108 -2.15 13.37 -2.96
CA ILE A 108 -1.57 12.23 -2.26
C ILE A 108 -0.05 12.35 -2.07
N ALA A 109 0.65 12.83 -3.10
CA ALA A 109 2.10 12.98 -3.02
C ALA A 109 2.52 13.95 -1.93
N ALA A 110 1.82 15.08 -1.81
CA ALA A 110 2.09 16.07 -0.76
C ALA A 110 1.79 15.48 0.62
N PHE A 111 0.75 14.66 0.72
CA PHE A 111 0.41 14.02 1.99
C PHE A 111 1.50 13.05 2.44
N PHE A 112 1.98 12.19 1.53
CA PHE A 112 3.11 11.30 1.83
C PHE A 112 4.35 12.10 2.23
N ASN A 113 4.64 13.17 1.51
CA ASN A 113 5.80 14.01 1.84
C ASN A 113 5.69 14.56 3.25
N SER A 114 4.51 15.00 3.66
CA SER A 114 4.28 15.50 5.02
C SER A 114 4.51 14.42 6.08
N ILE A 115 4.14 13.17 5.80
CA ILE A 115 4.41 12.07 6.71
C ILE A 115 5.91 11.93 6.94
N TYR A 116 6.70 11.89 5.86
CA TYR A 116 8.14 11.61 5.95
C TYR A 116 8.94 12.81 6.44
N THR A 117 8.52 14.03 6.14
CA THR A 117 9.32 15.22 6.48
C THR A 117 8.84 15.95 7.73
N GLU A 118 7.59 15.74 8.15
CA GLU A 118 7.03 16.43 9.30
C GLU A 118 6.69 15.48 10.44
N TRP A 119 5.83 14.48 10.18
CA TRP A 119 5.39 13.60 11.25
C TRP A 119 6.51 12.70 11.75
N LEU A 120 7.16 11.98 10.84
CA LEU A 120 8.13 10.95 11.22
C LEU A 120 9.32 11.51 12.00
N PRO A 121 9.97 12.61 11.56
CA PRO A 121 11.11 13.15 12.30
C PRO A 121 10.75 13.64 13.69
N ASN A 122 9.52 14.09 13.91
CA ASN A 122 9.06 14.63 15.20
C ASN A 122 8.40 13.56 16.06
N SER A 123 8.33 12.32 15.59
CA SER A 123 7.71 11.22 16.32
C SER A 123 8.74 10.42 17.12
N ASP A 124 8.24 9.49 17.91
CA ASP A 124 9.09 8.53 18.63
C ASP A 124 9.51 7.35 17.76
N TYR A 125 9.26 7.43 16.44
CA TYR A 125 9.44 6.31 15.52
C TYR A 125 10.38 6.66 14.39
N GLU A 126 10.88 5.62 13.74
CA GLU A 126 11.61 5.72 12.48
C GLU A 126 11.05 4.72 11.49
N LEU A 127 11.31 4.96 10.22
CA LEU A 127 10.84 4.10 9.14
C LEU A 127 11.53 2.75 9.20
N GLU A 128 10.77 1.67 9.01
CA GLU A 128 11.32 0.33 8.89
C GLU A 128 11.16 -0.18 7.47
N ASN A 129 12.15 -0.94 6.98
CA ASN A 129 12.09 -1.47 5.63
C ASN A 129 11.20 -2.72 5.59
N ARG A 130 9.90 -2.48 5.55
CA ARG A 130 8.86 -3.49 5.38
C ARG A 130 7.84 -2.95 4.40
N PRO A 131 6.93 -3.77 3.89
CA PRO A 131 5.92 -3.29 2.94
C PRO A 131 5.10 -2.13 3.53
N GLN A 132 4.94 -1.07 2.76
CA GLN A 132 3.99 -0.01 3.05
C GLN A 132 2.79 -0.17 2.14
N PHE A 133 1.62 0.26 2.56
CA PHE A 133 0.46 0.03 1.73
C PHE A 133 -0.67 1.01 2.00
N GLU A 134 -1.57 1.09 1.03
CA GLU A 134 -2.82 1.83 1.12
C GLU A 134 -3.96 0.82 1.06
N ILE A 135 -4.96 1.03 1.91
CA ILE A 135 -6.19 0.23 1.88
C ILE A 135 -7.27 1.08 1.24
N LEU A 136 -7.84 0.59 0.15
CA LEU A 136 -8.89 1.25 -0.61
C LEU A 136 -10.20 0.54 -0.28
N GLY A 137 -10.88 1.05 0.74
CA GLY A 137 -12.12 0.46 1.25
C GLY A 137 -13.37 1.14 0.71
N GLU A 138 -14.45 1.06 1.46
CA GLU A 138 -15.76 1.55 1.04
C GLU A 138 -15.79 3.06 0.77
N LYS A 139 -14.95 3.82 1.46
CA LYS A 139 -14.90 5.28 1.31
C LYS A 139 -13.99 5.74 0.19
N TYR A 140 -13.33 4.82 -0.47
CA TYR A 140 -12.46 5.17 -1.60
C TYR A 140 -13.33 5.45 -2.83
N LYS A 141 -13.20 6.65 -3.39
CA LYS A 141 -14.02 7.11 -4.51
C LYS A 141 -13.15 7.61 -5.66
N ASN A 142 -11.98 7.03 -5.82
CA ASN A 142 -11.04 7.36 -6.87
C ASN A 142 -10.68 8.85 -6.86
N ASN A 143 -11.06 9.62 -7.86
CA ASN A 143 -10.67 11.04 -7.99
C ASN A 143 -11.65 12.02 -7.35
N SER A 144 -12.52 11.56 -6.47
CA SER A 144 -13.46 12.44 -5.79
C SER A 144 -12.78 13.15 -4.61
N PRO A 145 -13.09 14.43 -4.34
CA PRO A 145 -12.51 15.15 -3.21
C PRO A 145 -12.94 14.61 -1.85
N ASP A 146 -14.02 13.83 -1.77
CA ASP A 146 -14.45 13.20 -0.52
C ASP A 146 -14.09 11.72 -0.44
N SER A 147 -13.18 11.26 -1.31
CA SER A 147 -12.60 9.93 -1.22
C SER A 147 -11.72 9.82 0.03
N GLU A 148 -11.75 8.66 0.69
CA GLU A 148 -10.87 8.38 1.83
C GLU A 148 -10.17 7.05 1.63
N GLU A 149 -8.91 7.00 2.03
CA GLU A 149 -8.14 5.75 2.05
C GLU A 149 -7.23 5.73 3.26
N GLU A 150 -6.83 4.53 3.68
CA GLU A 150 -5.86 4.37 4.77
C GLU A 150 -4.47 4.21 4.19
N ILE A 151 -3.50 4.88 4.83
CA ILE A 151 -2.09 4.77 4.47
C ILE A 151 -1.36 4.15 5.66
N TRP A 152 -0.74 3.02 5.43
CA TRP A 152 -0.03 2.25 6.46
C TRP A 152 1.47 2.34 6.24
N ILE A 153 2.16 2.99 7.16
CA ILE A 153 3.61 3.22 7.09
C ILE A 153 4.31 2.32 8.11
N PRO A 154 5.24 1.45 7.68
CA PRO A 154 5.94 0.56 8.61
C PRO A 154 6.92 1.33 9.47
N ILE A 155 6.84 1.13 10.77
CA ILE A 155 7.63 1.89 11.74
C ILE A 155 8.23 0.98 12.80
N LYS A 156 9.27 1.50 13.45
CA LYS A 156 9.82 0.92 14.69
C LYS A 156 10.19 2.06 15.62
N LYS A 157 10.29 1.76 16.90
CA LYS A 157 10.69 2.78 17.88
C LYS A 157 12.14 3.22 17.67
N LYS A 158 12.38 4.47 17.89
CA LYS A 158 13.74 5.03 17.90
C LYS A 158 14.59 4.45 19.02
#